data_a842107083a611ecf12621c0c9d25e45
#
_entry.id   a842107083a611ecf12621c0c9d25e45
#
_cell.length_a   1.000
_cell.length_b   1.000
_cell.length_c   1.000
_cell.angle_alpha   90.00
_cell.angle_beta   90.00
_cell.angle_gamma   90.00
#
_symmetry.space_group_name_H-M   'P 1'
#
loop_
_entity.id
_entity.type
_entity.pdbx_description
1 polymer ?
#
loop_
_entity_poly.entity_id
_entity_poly.type
_entity_poly.pdbx_seq_one_letter_code
_entity_poly.pdbx_strand_id
1 'polypeptide(L)'
;LLLFTTLLRLALNVASTRIILMEGHTGAAAAGKVVEAFGHFLVGGNFAIGIVVFVILVIINFMVITKGAGRIAEVGARFVLDGMPGKQMAIDADLNAGLIGEDEAKKRRSEVTQEADFYGSMDGASKFVRGDAIAGILIMVINVVGGLLVGVLQHGMSMGHAAESYTLLTIGDGLVAQIPALVISTAAGVIVTRVSTDQDVGEQMVN
;
A
#
# COMPACT_ATOMS: atom_id res chain seq x y z
N LEU A 1 -4.99 12.72 -0.52
CA LEU A 1 -3.68 12.42 0.06
C LEU A 1 -3.20 11.01 -0.33
N LEU A 2 -3.98 9.94 -0.07
CA LEU A 2 -3.61 8.55 -0.38
C LEU A 2 -3.23 8.34 -1.85
N LEU A 3 -4.02 8.84 -2.78
CA LEU A 3 -3.73 8.74 -4.23
C LEU A 3 -2.42 9.43 -4.60
N PHE A 4 -2.18 10.63 -4.07
CA PHE A 4 -0.95 11.38 -4.35
C PHE A 4 0.30 10.66 -3.81
N THR A 5 0.24 10.16 -2.57
CA THR A 5 1.34 9.41 -1.96
C THR A 5 1.65 8.12 -2.73
N THR A 6 0.62 7.44 -3.21
CA THR A 6 0.77 6.22 -4.01
C THR A 6 1.39 6.50 -5.37
N LEU A 7 0.97 7.59 -6.04
CA LEU A 7 1.57 8.03 -7.32
C LEU A 7 3.04 8.41 -7.15
N LEU A 8 3.37 9.15 -6.08
CA LEU A 8 4.75 9.50 -5.77
C LEU A 8 5.61 8.25 -5.56
N ARG A 9 5.09 7.26 -4.84
CA ARG A 9 5.76 5.98 -4.62
C ARG A 9 6.00 5.22 -5.93
N LEU A 10 4.99 5.15 -6.81
CA LEU A 10 5.16 4.55 -8.14
C LEU A 10 6.23 5.25 -8.96
N ALA A 11 6.26 6.57 -8.96
CA ALA A 11 7.29 7.35 -9.65
C ALA A 11 8.70 7.06 -9.10
N LEU A 12 8.84 6.94 -7.79
CA LEU A 12 10.11 6.56 -7.14
C LEU A 12 10.52 5.14 -7.50
N ASN A 13 9.61 4.17 -7.51
CA ASN A 13 9.90 2.80 -7.91
C ASN A 13 10.38 2.71 -9.37
N VAL A 14 9.78 3.47 -10.28
CA VAL A 14 10.22 3.54 -11.68
C VAL A 14 11.62 4.16 -11.79
N ALA A 15 11.89 5.23 -11.02
CA ALA A 15 13.20 5.86 -10.99
C ALA A 15 14.27 4.90 -10.44
N SER A 16 13.99 4.18 -9.36
CA SER A 16 14.85 3.15 -8.78
C SER A 16 15.14 2.02 -9.77
N THR A 17 14.11 1.52 -10.44
CA THR A 17 14.23 0.51 -11.50
C THR A 17 15.20 0.95 -12.59
N ARG A 18 15.05 2.20 -13.06
CA ARG A 18 15.95 2.74 -14.08
C ARG A 18 17.39 2.73 -13.60
N ILE A 19 17.66 3.17 -12.39
CA ILE A 19 19.03 3.19 -11.80
C ILE A 19 19.57 1.76 -11.67
N ILE A 20 18.78 0.82 -11.16
CA ILE A 20 19.17 -0.58 -11.03
C ILE A 20 19.54 -1.18 -12.38
N LEU A 21 18.72 -0.97 -13.41
CA LEU A 21 19.00 -1.54 -14.74
C LEU A 21 20.19 -0.87 -15.44
N MET A 22 20.38 0.44 -15.25
CA MET A 22 21.51 1.17 -15.89
C MET A 22 22.85 0.96 -15.16
N GLU A 23 22.84 1.01 -13.83
CA GLU A 23 24.07 1.06 -13.02
C GLU A 23 24.32 -0.23 -12.22
N GLY A 24 23.39 -1.20 -12.24
CA GLY A 24 23.50 -2.41 -11.42
C GLY A 24 24.75 -3.27 -11.69
N HIS A 25 25.38 -3.11 -12.85
CA HIS A 25 26.66 -3.73 -13.19
C HIS A 25 27.84 -3.15 -12.39
N THR A 26 27.70 -1.95 -11.82
CA THR A 26 28.77 -1.28 -11.04
C THR A 26 28.88 -1.81 -9.61
N GLY A 27 27.89 -2.54 -9.13
CA GLY A 27 27.92 -3.19 -7.83
C GLY A 27 26.69 -2.92 -6.94
N ALA A 28 26.74 -3.45 -5.73
CA ALA A 28 25.62 -3.40 -4.78
C ALA A 28 25.20 -1.99 -4.34
N ALA A 29 26.07 -1.01 -4.42
CA ALA A 29 25.80 0.40 -4.08
C ALA A 29 25.15 1.20 -5.22
N ALA A 30 24.93 0.61 -6.39
CA ALA A 30 24.43 1.28 -7.59
C ALA A 30 23.12 2.05 -7.36
N ALA A 31 22.19 1.47 -6.60
CA ALA A 31 20.91 2.09 -6.26
C ALA A 31 20.94 2.89 -4.94
N GLY A 32 22.13 3.13 -4.40
CA GLY A 32 22.33 3.91 -3.18
C GLY A 32 22.60 3.05 -1.93
N LYS A 33 23.28 3.67 -0.95
CA LYS A 33 23.73 2.97 0.28
C LYS A 33 22.59 2.38 1.12
N VAL A 34 21.41 2.97 1.08
CA VAL A 34 20.25 2.45 1.82
C VAL A 34 19.79 1.14 1.21
N VAL A 35 19.64 1.07 -0.11
CA VAL A 35 19.27 -0.14 -0.84
C VAL A 35 20.31 -1.24 -0.62
N GLU A 36 21.60 -0.89 -0.70
CA GLU A 36 22.71 -1.80 -0.42
C GLU A 36 22.63 -2.36 1.02
N ALA A 37 22.45 -1.51 2.02
CA ALA A 37 22.37 -1.91 3.42
C ALA A 37 21.20 -2.88 3.67
N PHE A 38 20.02 -2.61 3.12
CA PHE A 38 18.86 -3.51 3.23
C PHE A 38 19.07 -4.83 2.49
N GLY A 39 19.69 -4.80 1.30
CA GLY A 39 20.06 -6.01 0.56
C GLY A 39 21.01 -6.90 1.37
N HIS A 40 22.08 -6.34 1.87
CA HIS A 40 23.03 -7.07 2.69
C HIS A 40 22.48 -7.54 4.04
N PHE A 41 21.62 -6.74 4.68
CA PHE A 41 20.95 -7.13 5.92
C PHE A 41 20.16 -8.43 5.76
N LEU A 42 19.41 -8.56 4.66
CA LEU A 42 18.56 -9.72 4.42
C LEU A 42 19.38 -10.93 3.95
N VAL A 43 20.38 -10.72 3.09
CA VAL A 43 21.19 -11.79 2.52
C VAL A 43 22.14 -12.38 3.56
N GLY A 44 22.64 -11.56 4.51
CA GLY A 44 23.33 -12.02 5.74
C GLY A 44 24.47 -13.03 5.55
N GLY A 45 25.16 -13.01 4.41
CA GLY A 45 26.24 -13.93 4.08
C GLY A 45 25.82 -15.24 3.38
N ASN A 46 24.51 -15.52 3.28
CA ASN A 46 24.01 -16.65 2.48
C ASN A 46 22.92 -16.19 1.52
N PHE A 47 23.28 -16.06 0.25
CA PHE A 47 22.41 -15.56 -0.80
C PHE A 47 21.13 -16.40 -1.00
N ALA A 48 21.22 -17.72 -0.91
CA ALA A 48 20.07 -18.59 -1.08
C ALA A 48 19.04 -18.41 0.05
N ILE A 49 19.50 -18.29 1.30
CA ILE A 49 18.62 -18.04 2.44
C ILE A 49 17.99 -16.65 2.33
N GLY A 50 18.76 -15.64 1.92
CA GLY A 50 18.28 -14.28 1.72
C GLY A 50 17.13 -14.21 0.70
N ILE A 51 17.23 -14.91 -0.42
CA ILE A 51 16.15 -14.98 -1.42
C ILE A 51 14.89 -15.62 -0.82
N VAL A 52 15.01 -16.73 -0.10
CA VAL A 52 13.86 -17.42 0.49
C VAL A 52 13.14 -16.51 1.49
N VAL A 53 13.89 -15.85 2.38
CA VAL A 53 13.32 -14.92 3.36
C VAL A 53 12.67 -13.73 2.66
N PHE A 54 13.31 -13.19 1.62
CA PHE A 54 12.74 -12.10 0.81
C PHE A 54 11.40 -12.49 0.17
N VAL A 55 11.32 -13.66 -0.45
CA VAL A 55 10.08 -14.16 -1.05
C VAL A 55 8.97 -14.29 0.00
N ILE A 56 9.29 -14.79 1.19
CA ILE A 56 8.33 -14.87 2.30
C ILE A 56 7.83 -13.48 2.68
N LEU A 57 8.73 -12.49 2.84
CA LEU A 57 8.36 -11.11 3.16
C LEU A 57 7.49 -10.48 2.09
N VAL A 58 7.80 -10.69 0.81
CA VAL A 58 6.99 -10.21 -0.33
C VAL A 58 5.59 -10.82 -0.29
N ILE A 59 5.48 -12.12 -0.04
CA ILE A 59 4.19 -12.81 0.06
C ILE A 59 3.37 -12.26 1.23
N ILE A 60 3.98 -12.12 2.41
CA ILE A 60 3.31 -11.57 3.59
C ILE A 60 2.83 -10.14 3.31
N ASN A 61 3.69 -9.28 2.78
CA ASN A 61 3.35 -7.91 2.46
C ASN A 61 2.22 -7.83 1.43
N PHE A 62 2.30 -8.62 0.36
CA PHE A 62 1.24 -8.72 -0.64
C PHE A 62 -0.09 -9.17 -0.04
N MET A 63 -0.08 -10.20 0.80
CA MET A 63 -1.30 -10.70 1.45
C MET A 63 -1.91 -9.67 2.40
N VAL A 64 -1.09 -8.96 3.17
CA VAL A 64 -1.56 -7.91 4.10
C VAL A 64 -2.15 -6.74 3.34
N ILE A 65 -1.45 -6.22 2.32
CA ILE A 65 -1.90 -5.05 1.56
C ILE A 65 -3.11 -5.39 0.67
N THR A 66 -3.01 -6.45 -0.15
CA THR A 66 -4.04 -6.71 -1.17
C THR A 66 -5.28 -7.38 -0.62
N LYS A 67 -5.14 -8.30 0.33
CA LYS A 67 -6.27 -9.03 0.91
C LYS A 67 -6.73 -8.46 2.24
N GLY A 68 -5.82 -7.90 3.06
CA GLY A 68 -6.15 -7.34 4.36
C GLY A 68 -6.81 -5.97 4.25
N ALA A 69 -6.01 -4.94 4.05
CA ALA A 69 -6.48 -3.54 4.10
C ALA A 69 -7.57 -3.24 3.07
N GLY A 70 -7.43 -3.76 1.83
CA GLY A 70 -8.45 -3.55 0.79
C GLY A 70 -9.80 -4.16 1.14
N ARG A 71 -9.81 -5.33 1.80
CA ARG A 71 -11.06 -5.98 2.19
C ARG A 71 -11.75 -5.29 3.37
N ILE A 72 -10.98 -4.77 4.31
CA ILE A 72 -11.52 -3.98 5.42
C ILE A 72 -12.23 -2.74 4.89
N ALA A 73 -11.59 -1.99 3.97
CA ALA A 73 -12.18 -0.81 3.36
C ALA A 73 -13.43 -1.11 2.54
N GLU A 74 -13.41 -2.18 1.74
CA GLU A 74 -14.55 -2.62 0.92
C GLU A 74 -15.75 -3.01 1.79
N VAL A 75 -15.52 -3.82 2.83
CA VAL A 75 -16.58 -4.27 3.73
C VAL A 75 -17.12 -3.10 4.57
N GLY A 76 -16.25 -2.25 5.10
CA GLY A 76 -16.65 -1.04 5.85
C GLY A 76 -17.51 -0.10 4.99
N ALA A 77 -17.08 0.21 3.79
CA ALA A 77 -17.84 1.04 2.86
C ALA A 77 -19.21 0.44 2.53
N ARG A 78 -19.26 -0.88 2.30
CA ARG A 78 -20.51 -1.57 1.99
C ARG A 78 -21.51 -1.50 3.14
N PHE A 79 -21.08 -1.76 4.39
CA PHE A 79 -21.98 -1.67 5.54
C PHE A 79 -22.54 -0.26 5.73
N VAL A 80 -21.75 0.79 5.55
CA VAL A 80 -22.22 2.18 5.65
C VAL A 80 -23.23 2.51 4.56
N LEU A 81 -22.94 2.12 3.31
CA LEU A 81 -23.82 2.36 2.17
C LEU A 81 -25.14 1.57 2.30
N ASP A 82 -25.08 0.32 2.71
CA ASP A 82 -26.27 -0.52 2.92
C ASP A 82 -27.13 -0.02 4.11
N GLY A 83 -26.51 0.61 5.11
CA GLY A 83 -27.20 1.20 6.26
C GLY A 83 -27.79 2.60 6.01
N MET A 84 -27.38 3.29 4.93
CA MET A 84 -27.80 4.68 4.64
C MET A 84 -29.33 4.84 4.50
N PRO A 85 -30.07 3.97 3.76
CA PRO A 85 -31.53 4.11 3.69
C PRO A 85 -32.21 4.01 5.05
N GLY A 86 -31.72 3.10 5.92
CA GLY A 86 -32.23 2.97 7.29
C GLY A 86 -32.01 4.21 8.14
N LYS A 87 -30.82 4.82 8.06
CA LYS A 87 -30.51 6.10 8.75
C LYS A 87 -31.40 7.22 8.24
N GLN A 88 -31.65 7.31 6.93
CA GLN A 88 -32.54 8.32 6.35
C GLN A 88 -33.99 8.12 6.81
N MET A 89 -34.52 6.89 6.80
CA MET A 89 -35.86 6.60 7.30
C MET A 89 -36.02 6.92 8.79
N ALA A 90 -35.00 6.69 9.61
CA ALA A 90 -35.01 7.05 11.02
C ALA A 90 -35.11 8.58 11.21
N ILE A 91 -34.34 9.37 10.42
CA ILE A 91 -34.41 10.83 10.45
C ILE A 91 -35.81 11.31 10.05
N ASP A 92 -36.43 10.70 9.03
CA ASP A 92 -37.79 11.06 8.60
C ASP A 92 -38.84 10.69 9.65
N ALA A 93 -38.69 9.56 10.35
CA ALA A 93 -39.56 9.18 11.45
C ALA A 93 -39.47 10.17 12.64
N ASP A 94 -38.23 10.55 13.02
CA ASP A 94 -38.00 11.54 14.10
C ASP A 94 -38.62 12.92 13.77
N LEU A 95 -38.49 13.37 12.52
CA LEU A 95 -39.07 14.58 12.01
C LEU A 95 -40.59 14.53 12.05
N ASN A 96 -41.20 13.44 11.58
CA ASN A 96 -42.66 13.25 11.55
C ASN A 96 -43.24 13.11 12.95
N ALA A 97 -42.49 12.55 13.89
CA ALA A 97 -42.87 12.46 15.30
C ALA A 97 -42.69 13.79 16.07
N GLY A 98 -42.12 14.82 15.45
CA GLY A 98 -41.84 16.12 16.08
C GLY A 98 -40.68 16.08 17.08
N LEU A 99 -39.88 15.03 17.08
CA LEU A 99 -38.70 14.88 17.96
C LEU A 99 -37.54 15.78 17.53
N ILE A 100 -37.43 16.08 16.22
CA ILE A 100 -36.45 17.00 15.64
C ILE A 100 -37.16 18.02 14.73
N GLY A 101 -36.55 19.20 14.56
CA GLY A 101 -37.01 20.20 13.61
C GLY A 101 -36.44 19.97 12.19
N GLU A 102 -36.96 20.72 11.20
CA GLU A 102 -36.53 20.62 9.78
C GLU A 102 -35.06 20.92 9.60
N ASP A 103 -34.50 21.90 10.32
CA ASP A 103 -33.07 22.25 10.19
C ASP A 103 -32.16 21.14 10.71
N GLU A 104 -32.53 20.52 11.82
CA GLU A 104 -31.79 19.39 12.39
C GLU A 104 -31.89 18.16 11.48
N ALA A 105 -33.08 17.87 10.93
CA ALA A 105 -33.27 16.79 9.98
C ALA A 105 -32.40 16.98 8.72
N LYS A 106 -32.36 18.21 8.19
CA LYS A 106 -31.51 18.56 7.04
C LYS A 106 -30.03 18.38 7.35
N LYS A 107 -29.58 18.81 8.55
CA LYS A 107 -28.20 18.62 9.00
C LYS A 107 -27.84 17.15 9.09
N ARG A 108 -28.65 16.31 9.75
CA ARG A 108 -28.42 14.87 9.89
C ARG A 108 -28.40 14.14 8.55
N ARG A 109 -29.28 14.51 7.60
CA ARG A 109 -29.26 13.96 6.23
C ARG A 109 -27.96 14.31 5.50
N SER A 110 -27.47 15.54 5.66
CA SER A 110 -26.20 15.96 5.08
C SER A 110 -25.02 15.17 5.66
N GLU A 111 -25.01 14.93 6.98
CA GLU A 111 -23.99 14.14 7.66
C GLU A 111 -23.98 12.68 7.16
N VAL A 112 -25.14 12.05 7.01
CA VAL A 112 -25.26 10.69 6.47
C VAL A 112 -24.76 10.61 5.01
N THR A 113 -25.04 11.63 4.20
CA THR A 113 -24.56 11.69 2.83
C THR A 113 -23.04 11.87 2.78
N GLN A 114 -22.49 12.77 3.60
CA GLN A 114 -21.04 12.97 3.70
C GLN A 114 -20.30 11.72 4.18
N GLU A 115 -20.89 11.00 5.14
CA GLU A 115 -20.35 9.72 5.61
C GLU A 115 -20.31 8.70 4.47
N ALA A 116 -21.38 8.57 3.69
CA ALA A 116 -21.45 7.65 2.55
C ALA A 116 -20.44 8.02 1.45
N ASP A 117 -20.31 9.30 1.11
CA ASP A 117 -19.34 9.80 0.13
C ASP A 117 -17.89 9.54 0.57
N PHE A 118 -17.60 9.72 1.87
CA PHE A 118 -16.29 9.44 2.44
C PHE A 118 -15.93 7.95 2.30
N TYR A 119 -16.82 7.04 2.72
CA TYR A 119 -16.55 5.60 2.64
C TYR A 119 -16.47 5.10 1.19
N GLY A 120 -17.31 5.63 0.29
CA GLY A 120 -17.22 5.34 -1.15
C GLY A 120 -15.88 5.78 -1.75
N SER A 121 -15.40 6.96 -1.37
CA SER A 121 -14.09 7.48 -1.80
C SER A 121 -12.94 6.64 -1.23
N MET A 122 -13.04 6.18 0.03
CA MET A 122 -12.03 5.33 0.66
C MET A 122 -11.96 3.93 0.03
N ASP A 123 -13.09 3.34 -0.37
CA ASP A 123 -13.09 2.08 -1.14
C ASP A 123 -12.33 2.23 -2.47
N GLY A 124 -12.59 3.32 -3.21
CA GLY A 124 -11.86 3.64 -4.44
C GLY A 124 -10.35 3.82 -4.21
N ALA A 125 -9.96 4.59 -3.19
CA ALA A 125 -8.56 4.80 -2.83
C ALA A 125 -7.86 3.48 -2.43
N SER A 126 -8.53 2.60 -1.70
CA SER A 126 -7.98 1.30 -1.29
C SER A 126 -7.76 0.35 -2.47
N LYS A 127 -8.63 0.39 -3.48
CA LYS A 127 -8.45 -0.35 -4.74
C LYS A 127 -7.23 0.15 -5.52
N PHE A 128 -6.98 1.45 -5.51
CA PHE A 128 -5.79 2.03 -6.14
C PHE A 128 -4.50 1.61 -5.42
N VAL A 129 -4.47 1.62 -4.08
CA VAL A 129 -3.33 1.13 -3.28
C VAL A 129 -3.04 -0.35 -3.54
N ARG A 130 -4.09 -1.17 -3.75
CA ARG A 130 -3.93 -2.57 -4.17
C ARG A 130 -3.23 -2.69 -5.53
N GLY A 131 -3.63 -1.87 -6.50
CA GLY A 131 -3.01 -1.84 -7.84
C GLY A 131 -1.52 -1.53 -7.77
N ASP A 132 -1.12 -0.58 -6.94
CA ASP A 132 0.28 -0.23 -6.71
C ASP A 132 1.09 -1.38 -6.09
N ALA A 133 0.53 -2.13 -5.15
CA ALA A 133 1.20 -3.31 -4.58
C ALA A 133 1.46 -4.40 -5.65
N ILE A 134 0.53 -4.61 -6.56
CA ILE A 134 0.71 -5.53 -7.70
C ILE A 134 1.78 -5.01 -8.65
N ALA A 135 1.73 -3.71 -8.98
CA ALA A 135 2.75 -3.07 -9.82
C ALA A 135 4.16 -3.20 -9.21
N GLY A 136 4.30 -3.03 -7.90
CA GLY A 136 5.57 -3.21 -7.19
C GLY A 136 6.15 -4.62 -7.36
N ILE A 137 5.33 -5.68 -7.29
CA ILE A 137 5.78 -7.05 -7.52
C ILE A 137 6.22 -7.25 -8.98
N LEU A 138 5.47 -6.74 -9.94
CA LEU A 138 5.85 -6.81 -11.35
C LEU A 138 7.18 -6.07 -11.61
N ILE A 139 7.38 -4.92 -11.00
CA ILE A 139 8.64 -4.17 -11.07
C ILE A 139 9.80 -4.99 -10.51
N MET A 140 9.63 -5.69 -9.39
CA MET A 140 10.67 -6.57 -8.84
C MET A 140 11.03 -7.70 -9.81
N VAL A 141 10.06 -8.34 -10.45
CA VAL A 141 10.30 -9.36 -11.47
C VAL A 141 11.04 -8.76 -12.66
N ILE A 142 10.65 -7.58 -13.11
CA ILE A 142 11.33 -6.86 -14.21
C ILE A 142 12.77 -6.52 -13.83
N ASN A 143 13.03 -6.08 -12.61
CA ASN A 143 14.38 -5.76 -12.15
C ASN A 143 15.29 -6.98 -12.15
N VAL A 144 14.82 -8.14 -11.71
CA VAL A 144 15.61 -9.38 -11.74
C VAL A 144 15.84 -9.86 -13.18
N VAL A 145 14.76 -10.04 -13.94
CA VAL A 145 14.86 -10.58 -15.31
C VAL A 145 15.55 -9.59 -16.25
N GLY A 146 15.14 -8.32 -16.22
CA GLY A 146 15.74 -7.25 -17.00
C GLY A 146 17.21 -7.02 -16.63
N GLY A 147 17.51 -7.04 -15.33
CA GLY A 147 18.88 -6.93 -14.83
C GLY A 147 19.78 -8.06 -15.30
N LEU A 148 19.29 -9.31 -15.27
CA LEU A 148 20.03 -10.45 -15.85
C LEU A 148 20.32 -10.25 -17.35
N LEU A 149 19.31 -9.84 -18.12
CA LEU A 149 19.48 -9.60 -19.55
C LEU A 149 20.49 -8.48 -19.82
N VAL A 150 20.35 -7.35 -19.13
CA VAL A 150 21.26 -6.20 -19.29
C VAL A 150 22.68 -6.56 -18.82
N GLY A 151 22.81 -7.19 -17.64
CA GLY A 151 24.12 -7.58 -17.11
C GLY A 151 24.88 -8.54 -18.02
N VAL A 152 24.21 -9.57 -18.52
CA VAL A 152 24.86 -10.57 -19.38
C VAL A 152 25.06 -10.07 -20.81
N LEU A 153 24.02 -9.50 -21.44
CA LEU A 153 24.06 -9.15 -22.87
C LEU A 153 24.77 -7.81 -23.15
N GLN A 154 24.62 -6.81 -22.29
CA GLN A 154 25.22 -5.49 -22.51
C GLN A 154 26.57 -5.33 -21.81
N HIS A 155 26.70 -5.87 -20.60
CA HIS A 155 27.90 -5.67 -19.79
C HIS A 155 28.82 -6.90 -19.74
N GLY A 156 28.46 -8.00 -20.43
CA GLY A 156 29.29 -9.21 -20.51
C GLY A 156 29.54 -9.89 -19.17
N MET A 157 28.70 -9.67 -18.18
CA MET A 157 28.81 -10.30 -16.87
C MET A 157 28.56 -11.80 -16.97
N SER A 158 29.21 -12.59 -16.10
CA SER A 158 28.81 -13.98 -15.93
C SER A 158 27.40 -14.08 -15.38
N MET A 159 26.64 -15.10 -15.79
CA MET A 159 25.27 -15.31 -15.32
C MET A 159 25.17 -15.31 -13.79
N GLY A 160 26.14 -15.95 -13.10
CA GLY A 160 26.15 -15.99 -11.64
C GLY A 160 26.36 -14.61 -11.01
N HIS A 161 27.29 -13.82 -11.51
CA HIS A 161 27.55 -12.49 -10.99
C HIS A 161 26.42 -11.50 -11.30
N ALA A 162 25.83 -11.56 -12.50
CA ALA A 162 24.64 -10.76 -12.84
C ALA A 162 23.47 -11.14 -11.94
N ALA A 163 23.21 -12.44 -11.71
CA ALA A 163 22.15 -12.90 -10.81
C ALA A 163 22.34 -12.37 -9.38
N GLU A 164 23.57 -12.46 -8.87
CA GLU A 164 23.86 -11.98 -7.50
C GLU A 164 23.68 -10.47 -7.39
N SER A 165 24.28 -9.67 -8.26
CA SER A 165 24.23 -8.20 -8.20
C SER A 165 22.81 -7.65 -8.37
N TYR A 166 22.12 -8.04 -9.42
CA TYR A 166 20.77 -7.51 -9.70
C TYR A 166 19.72 -8.03 -8.72
N THR A 167 19.85 -9.26 -8.22
CA THR A 167 18.93 -9.76 -7.20
C THR A 167 19.17 -9.07 -5.86
N LEU A 168 20.42 -8.81 -5.45
CA LEU A 168 20.73 -8.08 -4.24
C LEU A 168 20.16 -6.66 -4.26
N LEU A 169 20.33 -5.96 -5.38
CA LEU A 169 19.76 -4.63 -5.58
C LEU A 169 18.22 -4.66 -5.54
N THR A 170 17.60 -5.65 -6.18
CA THR A 170 16.14 -5.81 -6.18
C THR A 170 15.61 -6.15 -4.79
N ILE A 171 16.31 -6.97 -4.01
CA ILE A 171 15.96 -7.26 -2.61
C ILE A 171 16.00 -5.99 -1.78
N GLY A 172 17.06 -5.20 -1.88
CA GLY A 172 17.22 -3.95 -1.16
C GLY A 172 16.13 -2.93 -1.52
N ASP A 173 15.91 -2.69 -2.81
CA ASP A 173 14.88 -1.78 -3.32
C ASP A 173 13.48 -2.24 -2.91
N GLY A 174 13.18 -3.54 -3.04
CA GLY A 174 11.92 -4.12 -2.64
C GLY A 174 11.62 -3.96 -1.14
N LEU A 175 12.61 -4.13 -0.27
CA LEU A 175 12.46 -3.92 1.18
C LEU A 175 12.20 -2.44 1.50
N VAL A 176 12.96 -1.53 0.91
CA VAL A 176 12.76 -0.09 1.08
C VAL A 176 11.36 0.32 0.63
N ALA A 177 10.89 -0.19 -0.50
CA ALA A 177 9.55 0.11 -1.04
C ALA A 177 8.41 -0.48 -0.20
N GLN A 178 8.64 -1.57 0.55
CA GLN A 178 7.63 -2.19 1.40
C GLN A 178 7.24 -1.34 2.62
N ILE A 179 8.19 -0.59 3.19
CA ILE A 179 7.95 0.22 4.41
C ILE A 179 6.83 1.24 4.19
N PRO A 180 6.90 2.15 3.19
CA PRO A 180 5.81 3.09 2.92
C PRO A 180 4.48 2.39 2.56
N ALA A 181 4.54 1.26 1.86
CA ALA A 181 3.36 0.49 1.48
C ALA A 181 2.58 -0.01 2.70
N LEU A 182 3.27 -0.57 3.69
CA LEU A 182 2.68 -1.04 4.94
C LEU A 182 2.09 0.12 5.75
N VAL A 183 2.82 1.23 5.86
CA VAL A 183 2.35 2.42 6.58
C VAL A 183 1.06 2.97 5.96
N ILE A 184 1.03 3.14 4.62
CA ILE A 184 -0.15 3.63 3.91
C ILE A 184 -1.34 2.68 4.09
N SER A 185 -1.13 1.36 3.95
CA SER A 185 -2.18 0.36 4.11
C SER A 185 -2.73 0.30 5.52
N THR A 186 -1.86 0.38 6.53
CA THR A 186 -2.26 0.40 7.93
C THR A 186 -3.05 1.67 8.25
N ALA A 187 -2.57 2.83 7.81
CA ALA A 187 -3.27 4.10 7.97
C ALA A 187 -4.65 4.08 7.31
N ALA A 188 -4.76 3.56 6.09
CA ALA A 188 -6.05 3.41 5.42
C ALA A 188 -7.00 2.47 6.20
N GLY A 189 -6.49 1.35 6.71
CA GLY A 189 -7.25 0.42 7.55
C GLY A 189 -7.78 1.08 8.83
N VAL A 190 -6.93 1.80 9.55
CA VAL A 190 -7.30 2.52 10.79
C VAL A 190 -8.36 3.58 10.52
N ILE A 191 -8.21 4.38 9.45
CA ILE A 191 -9.18 5.42 9.08
C ILE A 191 -10.56 4.82 8.79
N VAL A 192 -10.61 3.68 8.09
CA VAL A 192 -11.88 3.04 7.70
C VAL A 192 -12.54 2.30 8.87
N THR A 193 -11.77 1.81 9.83
CA THR A 193 -12.31 1.10 11.01
C THR A 193 -12.70 2.05 12.15
N ARG A 194 -12.45 3.35 11.99
CA ARG A 194 -12.82 4.35 13.01
C ARG A 194 -14.33 4.42 13.21
N VAL A 195 -14.76 4.28 14.46
CA VAL A 195 -16.14 4.56 14.86
C VAL A 195 -16.30 6.07 15.00
N SER A 196 -17.40 6.63 14.50
CA SER A 196 -17.72 8.05 14.63
C SER A 196 -18.13 8.33 16.08
N THR A 197 -17.17 8.78 16.88
CA THR A 197 -17.38 9.27 18.28
C THR A 197 -16.66 10.61 18.42
N ASP A 198 -17.06 11.39 19.41
CA ASP A 198 -16.42 12.67 19.75
C ASP A 198 -15.00 12.52 20.35
N GLN A 199 -14.54 11.27 20.57
CA GLN A 199 -13.21 10.97 21.11
C GLN A 199 -12.14 10.97 20.02
N ASP A 200 -10.95 11.43 20.39
CA ASP A 200 -9.79 11.41 19.51
C ASP A 200 -9.33 9.96 19.20
N VAL A 201 -8.75 9.74 18.02
CA VAL A 201 -8.28 8.41 17.56
C VAL A 201 -7.31 7.78 18.57
N GLY A 202 -6.48 8.60 19.23
CA GLY A 202 -5.56 8.14 20.26
C GLY A 202 -6.25 7.56 21.48
N GLU A 203 -7.35 8.16 21.92
CA GLU A 203 -8.15 7.69 23.06
C GLU A 203 -8.93 6.42 22.75
N GLN A 204 -9.39 6.27 21.48
CA GLN A 204 -10.10 5.06 21.05
C GLN A 204 -9.19 3.82 20.94
N MET A 205 -7.89 4.00 20.72
CA MET A 205 -6.95 2.89 20.63
C MET A 205 -6.46 2.39 22.00
N VAL A 206 -6.63 3.17 23.06
CA VAL A 206 -6.14 2.85 24.42
C VAL A 206 -7.22 2.22 25.29
N ASN A 207 -8.50 2.39 24.97
CA ASN A 207 -9.66 1.80 25.63
C ASN A 207 -10.13 0.55 24.88
#